data_712c935d0d8f733da0c513f9854a5946
#
_entry.id   712c935d0d8f733da0c513f9854a5946
#
_cell.length_a   1.000
_cell.length_b   1.000
_cell.length_c   1.000
_cell.angle_alpha   90.00
_cell.angle_beta   90.00
_cell.angle_gamma   90.00
#
_symmetry.space_group_name_H-M   'P 1'
#
loop_
_entity.id
_entity.type
_entity.pdbx_description
1 polymer ?
#
loop_
_entity_poly.entity_id
_entity_poly.type
_entity_poly.pdbx_seq_one_letter_code
_entity_poly.pdbx_strand_id
1 'polypeptide(L)'
;LLDLYPLPNFQGPGTVNYTSALPRWHRYRPDLFRVDHNFTPSHKVYVRYIQEPSSIRNPYGGGRATATNSVIPGIGATNAVRSPKNLIVNYDSVIRPTLLNEFKFYFGRSEYNGMATSEGADRAKLNISIPELYPENDGNLIPTISLGSAYATLKPSARASSTFFALKLADNLTKITGRHVIKMGGLYALGGARERNSAATNGSFTFNSSYTKN
;
A
#
# COMPACT_ATOMS: atom_id res chain seq x y z
N LEU A 1 -4.33 -10.48 -29.41
CA LEU A 1 -4.07 -10.95 -28.03
C LEU A 1 -2.79 -11.78 -27.93
N LEU A 2 -2.53 -12.67 -28.85
CA LEU A 2 -1.30 -13.49 -28.85
C LEU A 2 -0.04 -12.63 -28.99
N ASP A 3 -0.11 -11.50 -29.66
CA ASP A 3 1.00 -10.54 -29.81
C ASP A 3 1.42 -9.87 -28.49
N LEU A 4 0.60 -10.01 -27.44
CA LEU A 4 0.97 -9.54 -26.09
C LEU A 4 1.94 -10.46 -25.37
N TYR A 5 2.10 -11.69 -25.84
CA TYR A 5 3.07 -12.61 -25.30
C TYR A 5 4.45 -12.34 -25.89
N PRO A 6 5.47 -12.21 -25.06
CA PRO A 6 6.82 -12.06 -25.54
C PRO A 6 7.27 -13.30 -26.31
N LEU A 7 8.14 -13.09 -27.29
CA LEU A 7 8.78 -14.19 -27.99
C LEU A 7 9.64 -15.02 -27.00
N PRO A 8 9.74 -16.34 -27.22
CA PRO A 8 10.62 -17.20 -26.45
C PRO A 8 12.06 -16.69 -26.43
N ASN A 9 12.67 -16.61 -25.27
CA ASN A 9 14.07 -16.21 -25.08
C ASN A 9 14.88 -17.17 -24.21
N PHE A 10 14.26 -18.27 -23.79
CA PHE A 10 14.83 -19.23 -22.87
C PHE A 10 14.28 -20.64 -23.15
N GLN A 11 15.09 -21.66 -22.92
CA GLN A 11 14.65 -23.05 -22.89
C GLN A 11 14.82 -23.59 -21.50
N GLY A 12 13.70 -23.66 -20.78
CA GLY A 12 13.65 -24.19 -19.41
C GLY A 12 13.01 -25.58 -19.36
N PRO A 13 12.91 -26.16 -18.19
CA PRO A 13 12.22 -27.43 -17.98
C PRO A 13 10.74 -27.33 -18.32
N GLY A 14 10.19 -28.37 -18.98
CA GLY A 14 8.79 -28.43 -19.38
C GLY A 14 8.47 -27.44 -20.50
N THR A 15 7.43 -26.60 -20.29
CA THR A 15 6.94 -25.63 -21.27
C THR A 15 7.47 -24.21 -21.05
N VAL A 16 8.42 -24.01 -20.14
CA VAL A 16 8.99 -22.69 -19.82
C VAL A 16 9.92 -22.25 -20.94
N ASN A 17 9.53 -21.21 -21.66
CA ASN A 17 10.26 -20.70 -22.84
C ASN A 17 10.57 -19.19 -22.76
N TYR A 18 10.21 -18.54 -21.65
CA TYR A 18 10.46 -17.12 -21.46
C TYR A 18 10.91 -16.82 -20.03
N THR A 19 11.89 -15.95 -19.90
CA THR A 19 12.35 -15.40 -18.64
C THR A 19 12.53 -13.88 -18.72
N SER A 20 12.31 -13.20 -17.62
CA SER A 20 12.50 -11.75 -17.48
C SER A 20 12.99 -11.39 -16.08
N ALA A 21 13.94 -10.46 -16.01
CA ALA A 21 14.55 -9.99 -14.77
C ALA A 21 14.62 -8.45 -14.72
N LEU A 22 13.52 -7.77 -15.08
CA LEU A 22 13.48 -6.32 -15.01
C LEU A 22 13.54 -5.84 -13.54
N PRO A 23 14.31 -4.78 -13.26
CA PRO A 23 14.46 -4.29 -11.90
C PRO A 23 13.17 -3.65 -11.39
N ARG A 24 12.93 -3.80 -10.08
CA ARG A 24 11.94 -3.03 -9.33
C ARG A 24 12.65 -1.85 -8.70
N TRP A 25 12.01 -0.70 -8.76
CA TRP A 25 12.53 0.50 -8.12
C TRP A 25 11.70 0.80 -6.88
N HIS A 26 12.39 0.97 -5.76
CA HIS A 26 11.78 1.43 -4.52
C HIS A 26 12.59 2.60 -3.99
N ARG A 27 11.99 3.79 -4.00
CA ARG A 27 12.54 4.98 -3.36
C ARG A 27 11.82 5.16 -2.03
N TYR A 28 12.60 5.38 -0.99
CA TYR A 28 12.11 5.55 0.36
C TYR A 28 12.95 6.59 1.07
N ARG A 29 12.30 7.56 1.73
CA ARG A 29 12.98 8.60 2.48
C ARG A 29 12.19 8.93 3.75
N PRO A 30 12.63 8.48 4.94
CA PRO A 30 12.07 8.93 6.20
C PRO A 30 12.65 10.30 6.57
N ASP A 31 11.78 11.25 6.89
CA ASP A 31 12.14 12.53 7.48
C ASP A 31 11.54 12.59 8.89
N LEU A 32 12.38 12.87 9.89
CA LEU A 32 11.98 12.96 11.29
C LEU A 32 12.37 14.34 11.82
N PHE A 33 11.40 15.02 12.44
CA PHE A 33 11.58 16.27 13.15
C PHE A 33 11.13 16.06 14.59
N ARG A 34 11.95 16.53 15.54
CA ARG A 34 11.62 16.49 16.97
C ARG A 34 12.05 17.80 17.61
N VAL A 35 11.16 18.32 18.45
CA VAL A 35 11.41 19.46 19.31
C VAL A 35 11.04 19.07 20.73
N ASP A 36 11.95 19.31 21.65
CA ASP A 36 11.76 19.12 23.08
C ASP A 36 11.80 20.47 23.78
N HIS A 37 10.85 20.72 24.67
CA HIS A 37 10.79 21.95 25.44
C HIS A 37 10.46 21.70 26.90
N ASN A 38 11.23 22.32 27.78
CA ASN A 38 11.00 22.30 29.22
C ASN A 38 10.44 23.67 29.65
N PHE A 39 9.13 23.74 29.90
CA PHE A 39 8.52 24.97 30.43
C PHE A 39 9.02 25.29 31.84
N THR A 40 9.14 24.23 32.65
CA THR A 40 9.70 24.23 33.99
C THR A 40 10.41 22.89 34.22
N PRO A 41 11.16 22.71 35.33
CA PRO A 41 11.71 21.40 35.69
C PRO A 41 10.62 20.30 35.82
N SER A 42 9.39 20.70 36.13
CA SER A 42 8.24 19.79 36.35
C SER A 42 7.34 19.64 35.12
N HIS A 43 7.50 20.42 34.07
CA HIS A 43 6.62 20.44 32.91
C HIS A 43 7.44 20.38 31.63
N LYS A 44 7.34 19.26 30.94
CA LYS A 44 8.09 18.98 29.71
C LYS A 44 7.16 18.56 28.59
N VAL A 45 7.47 18.98 27.38
CA VAL A 45 6.76 18.56 26.19
C VAL A 45 7.78 18.14 25.12
N TYR A 46 7.45 17.11 24.36
CA TYR A 46 8.07 16.95 23.06
C TYR A 46 7.01 16.81 21.97
N VAL A 47 7.36 17.33 20.79
CA VAL A 47 6.61 17.16 19.56
C VAL A 47 7.49 16.43 18.57
N ARG A 48 6.97 15.34 17.99
CA ARG A 48 7.67 14.58 16.97
C ARG A 48 6.79 14.43 15.73
N TYR A 49 7.31 14.82 14.60
CA TYR A 49 6.69 14.60 13.30
C TYR A 49 7.57 13.67 12.48
N ILE A 50 6.93 12.68 11.85
CA ILE A 50 7.59 11.77 10.92
C ILE A 50 6.77 11.75 9.63
N GLN A 51 7.46 11.80 8.50
CA GLN A 51 6.91 11.47 7.20
C GLN A 51 7.82 10.49 6.47
N GLU A 52 7.22 9.58 5.72
CA GLU A 52 7.94 8.50 5.05
C GLU A 52 7.47 8.36 3.59
N PRO A 53 7.70 9.38 2.73
CA PRO A 53 7.33 9.27 1.33
C PRO A 53 8.08 8.12 0.67
N SER A 54 7.34 7.28 -0.03
CA SER A 54 7.91 6.19 -0.79
C SER A 54 7.21 6.01 -2.13
N SER A 55 7.97 5.57 -3.12
CA SER A 55 7.45 5.20 -4.43
C SER A 55 8.03 3.88 -4.88
N ILE A 56 7.18 3.04 -5.43
CA ILE A 56 7.54 1.73 -5.95
C ILE A 56 7.14 1.68 -7.42
N ARG A 57 8.09 1.39 -8.30
CA ARG A 57 7.83 1.04 -9.69
C ARG A 57 8.09 -0.45 -9.88
N ASN A 58 7.06 -1.19 -10.22
CA ASN A 58 7.13 -2.63 -10.38
C ASN A 58 6.66 -3.04 -11.78
N PRO A 59 7.54 -3.53 -12.65
CA PRO A 59 7.17 -3.94 -14.01
C PRO A 59 6.28 -5.19 -14.05
N TYR A 60 6.20 -5.93 -12.94
CA TYR A 60 5.38 -7.15 -12.83
C TYR A 60 4.09 -6.93 -12.04
N GLY A 61 3.83 -5.72 -11.60
CA GLY A 61 2.64 -5.36 -10.85
C GLY A 61 2.72 -5.62 -9.35
N GLY A 62 1.62 -5.27 -8.69
CA GLY A 62 1.51 -5.30 -7.23
C GLY A 62 2.00 -4.01 -6.56
N GLY A 63 1.29 -3.61 -5.51
CA GLY A 63 1.58 -2.40 -4.74
C GLY A 63 2.59 -2.60 -3.61
N ARG A 64 3.13 -3.80 -3.46
CA ARG A 64 4.18 -4.13 -2.50
C ARG A 64 5.47 -4.49 -3.25
N ALA A 65 6.61 -4.23 -2.65
CA ALA A 65 7.91 -4.51 -3.26
C ALA A 65 8.12 -5.99 -3.64
N THR A 66 7.41 -6.90 -2.97
CA THR A 66 7.51 -8.35 -3.19
C THR A 66 6.33 -8.94 -3.98
N ALA A 67 5.25 -8.17 -4.21
CA ALA A 67 4.09 -8.67 -4.92
C ALA A 67 4.32 -8.70 -6.43
N THR A 68 3.81 -9.72 -7.09
CA THR A 68 3.80 -9.89 -8.56
C THR A 68 2.38 -10.22 -9.00
N ASN A 69 1.86 -9.51 -9.99
CA ASN A 69 0.54 -9.77 -10.56
C ASN A 69 0.64 -10.46 -11.92
N SER A 70 1.70 -10.22 -12.65
CA SER A 70 1.94 -10.82 -13.95
C SER A 70 3.39 -11.24 -14.08
N VAL A 71 3.62 -12.34 -14.76
CA VAL A 71 4.98 -12.76 -15.16
C VAL A 71 5.45 -12.07 -16.45
N ILE A 72 4.50 -11.45 -17.18
CA ILE A 72 4.77 -10.70 -18.41
C ILE A 72 4.99 -9.23 -18.02
N PRO A 73 6.19 -8.68 -18.23
CA PRO A 73 6.49 -7.29 -17.94
C PRO A 73 5.56 -6.33 -18.72
N GLY A 74 5.18 -5.24 -18.06
CA GLY A 74 4.34 -4.21 -18.67
C GLY A 74 2.84 -4.47 -18.56
N ILE A 75 2.36 -5.70 -18.69
CA ILE A 75 0.93 -6.03 -18.61
C ILE A 75 0.38 -5.73 -17.21
N GLY A 76 1.07 -6.16 -16.17
CA GLY A 76 0.68 -5.90 -14.79
C GLY A 76 1.41 -4.75 -14.11
N ALA A 77 2.19 -3.98 -14.83
CA ALA A 77 3.07 -2.96 -14.25
C ALA A 77 2.33 -1.94 -13.40
N THR A 78 2.94 -1.53 -12.29
CA THR A 78 2.36 -0.55 -11.36
C THR A 78 3.37 0.50 -10.91
N ASN A 79 2.87 1.71 -10.69
CA ASN A 79 3.51 2.72 -9.87
C ASN A 79 2.68 2.89 -8.59
N ALA A 80 3.29 2.70 -7.46
CA ALA A 80 2.64 2.89 -6.16
C ALA A 80 3.35 4.00 -5.39
N VAL A 81 2.58 4.94 -4.87
CA VAL A 81 3.07 6.01 -4.00
C VAL A 81 2.44 5.84 -2.64
N ARG A 82 3.24 5.97 -1.58
CA ARG A 82 2.80 6.00 -0.19
C ARG A 82 3.35 7.23 0.50
N SER A 83 2.52 7.82 1.34
CA SER A 83 2.91 9.02 2.09
C SER A 83 2.37 8.93 3.52
N PRO A 84 2.89 8.00 4.34
CA PRO A 84 2.55 7.98 5.75
C PRO A 84 3.17 9.17 6.46
N LYS A 85 2.37 9.76 7.36
CA LYS A 85 2.74 10.89 8.21
C LYS A 85 2.20 10.64 9.61
N ASN A 86 2.96 10.98 10.62
CA ASN A 86 2.45 10.96 11.99
C ASN A 86 3.01 12.12 12.81
N LEU A 87 2.17 12.57 13.73
CA LEU A 87 2.46 13.57 14.73
C LEU A 87 2.26 12.95 16.10
N ILE A 88 3.24 13.11 16.97
CA ILE A 88 3.17 12.72 18.38
C ILE A 88 3.45 13.96 19.21
N VAL A 89 2.60 14.19 20.19
CA VAL A 89 2.84 15.14 21.27
C VAL A 89 2.83 14.36 22.57
N ASN A 90 3.89 14.50 23.35
CA ASN A 90 3.96 13.95 24.70
C ASN A 90 4.15 15.09 25.69
N TYR A 91 3.37 15.09 26.75
CA TYR A 91 3.47 16.06 27.81
C TYR A 91 3.61 15.35 29.16
N ASP A 92 4.74 15.59 29.82
CA ASP A 92 5.05 15.05 31.15
C ASP A 92 4.92 16.16 32.19
N SER A 93 4.16 15.88 33.24
CA SER A 93 3.89 16.82 34.33
C SER A 93 4.14 16.17 35.68
N VAL A 94 5.12 16.68 36.43
CA VAL A 94 5.30 16.36 37.86
C VAL A 94 4.42 17.31 38.66
N ILE A 95 3.17 16.90 38.93
CA ILE A 95 2.18 17.71 39.66
C ILE A 95 2.62 17.90 41.10
N ARG A 96 3.21 16.84 41.71
CA ARG A 96 3.83 16.83 43.05
C ARG A 96 4.96 15.80 43.04
N PRO A 97 5.88 15.81 44.00
CA PRO A 97 6.97 14.82 44.06
C PRO A 97 6.51 13.37 44.05
N THR A 98 5.23 13.14 44.43
CA THR A 98 4.62 11.80 44.47
C THR A 98 3.54 11.60 43.42
N LEU A 99 3.36 12.52 42.47
CA LEU A 99 2.29 12.46 41.47
C LEU A 99 2.81 12.92 40.12
N LEU A 100 2.93 12.00 39.21
CA LEU A 100 3.32 12.20 37.81
C LEU A 100 2.13 11.95 36.89
N ASN A 101 1.94 12.83 35.91
CA ASN A 101 1.01 12.61 34.81
C ASN A 101 1.77 12.63 33.47
N GLU A 102 1.42 11.75 32.58
CA GLU A 102 1.94 11.63 31.22
C GLU A 102 0.77 11.61 30.25
N PHE A 103 0.61 12.67 29.47
CA PHE A 103 -0.38 12.77 28.41
C PHE A 103 0.28 12.56 27.03
N LYS A 104 -0.34 11.74 26.19
CA LYS A 104 0.11 11.46 24.83
C LYS A 104 -1.01 11.70 23.81
N PHE A 105 -0.69 12.48 22.80
CA PHE A 105 -1.49 12.63 21.62
C PHE A 105 -0.75 12.00 20.43
N TYR A 106 -1.47 11.23 19.63
CA TYR A 106 -0.99 10.68 18.38
C TYR A 106 -2.00 10.96 17.28
N PHE A 107 -1.52 11.48 16.16
CA PHE A 107 -2.27 11.55 14.92
C PHE A 107 -1.43 10.95 13.79
N GLY A 108 -1.99 9.98 13.08
CA GLY A 108 -1.37 9.36 11.93
C GLY A 108 -2.28 9.39 10.73
N ARG A 109 -1.70 9.62 9.55
CA ARG A 109 -2.38 9.49 8.26
C ARG A 109 -1.46 8.79 7.28
N SER A 110 -2.00 7.81 6.57
CA SER A 110 -1.27 7.11 5.52
C SER A 110 -2.13 7.11 4.25
N GLU A 111 -1.53 7.57 3.17
CA GLU A 111 -2.12 7.53 1.84
C GLU A 111 -1.37 6.53 0.99
N TYR A 112 -2.11 5.70 0.30
CA TYR A 112 -1.62 4.78 -0.70
C TYR A 112 -2.32 5.05 -2.02
N ASN A 113 -1.56 5.22 -3.07
CA ASN A 113 -2.08 5.33 -4.42
C ASN A 113 -1.26 4.38 -5.32
N GLY A 114 -1.87 3.26 -5.67
CA GLY A 114 -1.33 2.27 -6.61
C GLY A 114 -2.03 2.45 -7.95
N MET A 115 -1.31 3.00 -8.91
CA MET A 115 -1.80 3.16 -10.28
C MET A 115 -1.22 2.05 -11.15
N ALA A 116 -2.08 1.34 -11.88
CA ALA A 116 -1.60 0.57 -13.01
C ALA A 116 -0.91 1.52 -13.99
N THR A 117 0.33 1.22 -14.36
CA THR A 117 0.95 1.91 -15.51
C THR A 117 0.40 1.23 -16.75
N SER A 118 -0.62 1.83 -17.30
CA SER A 118 -1.44 1.23 -18.36
C SER A 118 -0.76 1.03 -19.71
N GLU A 119 0.53 1.35 -19.86
CA GLU A 119 1.17 1.32 -21.18
C GLU A 119 1.14 -0.06 -21.84
N GLY A 120 1.30 -1.13 -21.09
CA GLY A 120 1.28 -2.50 -21.60
C GLY A 120 -0.10 -3.19 -21.54
N ALA A 121 -1.12 -2.57 -20.97
CA ALA A 121 -2.43 -3.16 -20.76
C ALA A 121 -3.60 -2.23 -21.13
N ASP A 122 -3.33 -1.09 -21.76
CA ASP A 122 -4.34 -0.13 -22.21
C ASP A 122 -5.06 -0.64 -23.47
N ARG A 123 -6.39 -0.75 -23.41
CA ARG A 123 -7.21 -1.26 -24.53
C ARG A 123 -7.05 -0.45 -25.81
N ALA A 124 -7.01 0.87 -25.71
CA ALA A 124 -6.90 1.74 -26.86
C ALA A 124 -5.54 1.60 -27.53
N LYS A 125 -4.45 1.53 -26.75
CA LYS A 125 -3.10 1.32 -27.27
C LYS A 125 -2.91 -0.06 -27.92
N LEU A 126 -3.61 -1.07 -27.37
CA LEU A 126 -3.54 -2.44 -27.87
C LEU A 126 -4.57 -2.73 -28.97
N ASN A 127 -5.37 -1.74 -29.34
CA ASN A 127 -6.44 -1.86 -30.33
C ASN A 127 -7.41 -3.04 -30.03
N ILE A 128 -7.75 -3.20 -28.76
CA ILE A 128 -8.64 -4.27 -28.27
C ILE A 128 -10.03 -3.69 -28.04
N SER A 129 -10.99 -4.08 -28.88
CA SER A 129 -12.38 -3.64 -28.85
C SER A 129 -13.29 -4.54 -28.01
N ILE A 130 -12.88 -4.91 -26.81
CA ILE A 130 -13.75 -5.60 -25.85
C ILE A 130 -14.62 -4.56 -25.15
N PRO A 131 -15.96 -4.70 -25.11
CA PRO A 131 -16.84 -3.75 -24.43
C PRO A 131 -16.47 -3.59 -22.98
N GLU A 132 -16.51 -2.37 -22.46
CA GLU A 132 -16.42 -2.14 -21.03
C GLU A 132 -17.72 -2.54 -20.35
N LEU A 133 -17.61 -3.32 -19.27
CA LEU A 133 -18.77 -3.74 -18.48
C LEU A 133 -19.31 -2.62 -17.60
N TYR A 134 -18.43 -1.66 -17.24
CA TYR A 134 -18.74 -0.56 -16.34
C TYR A 134 -18.18 0.75 -16.92
N PRO A 135 -19.07 1.67 -17.37
CA PRO A 135 -18.63 2.95 -17.94
C PRO A 135 -17.80 3.83 -16.99
N GLU A 136 -18.02 3.67 -15.67
CA GLU A 136 -17.27 4.40 -14.64
C GLU A 136 -15.89 3.81 -14.36
N ASN A 137 -15.49 2.78 -15.10
CA ASN A 137 -14.17 2.20 -14.96
C ASN A 137 -13.11 3.15 -15.52
N ASP A 138 -12.37 3.81 -14.65
CA ASP A 138 -11.35 4.80 -15.01
C ASP A 138 -10.00 4.19 -15.43
N GLY A 139 -9.95 2.89 -15.66
CA GLY A 139 -8.73 2.16 -15.94
C GLY A 139 -8.42 1.92 -17.42
N ASN A 140 -9.43 1.82 -18.28
CA ASN A 140 -9.33 1.43 -19.69
C ASN A 140 -8.33 0.27 -19.95
N LEU A 141 -8.28 -0.67 -19.01
CA LEU A 141 -7.35 -1.80 -19.07
C LEU A 141 -8.02 -3.00 -19.74
N ILE A 142 -7.19 -3.86 -20.36
CA ILE A 142 -7.67 -5.16 -20.85
C ILE A 142 -8.23 -5.97 -19.68
N PRO A 143 -9.19 -6.87 -19.90
CA PRO A 143 -9.61 -7.83 -18.90
C PRO A 143 -8.48 -8.80 -18.54
N THR A 144 -8.64 -9.49 -17.41
CA THR A 144 -7.80 -10.66 -17.12
C THR A 144 -8.15 -11.77 -18.12
N ILE A 145 -7.13 -12.32 -18.79
CA ILE A 145 -7.31 -13.35 -19.81
C ILE A 145 -6.43 -14.55 -19.47
N SER A 146 -7.06 -15.70 -19.28
CA SER A 146 -6.42 -16.98 -19.06
C SER A 146 -6.72 -17.92 -20.22
N LEU A 147 -5.66 -18.41 -20.89
CA LEU A 147 -5.72 -19.33 -22.02
C LEU A 147 -5.38 -20.78 -21.61
N GLY A 148 -5.74 -21.17 -20.40
CA GLY A 148 -5.38 -22.48 -19.82
C GLY A 148 -3.99 -22.52 -19.22
N SER A 149 -3.50 -23.71 -18.92
CA SER A 149 -2.23 -23.91 -18.20
C SER A 149 -0.98 -23.75 -19.06
N ALA A 150 -1.11 -23.77 -20.39
CA ALA A 150 0.01 -23.65 -21.32
C ALA A 150 0.53 -22.22 -21.49
N TYR A 151 -0.28 -21.22 -21.13
CA TYR A 151 0.04 -19.82 -21.30
C TYR A 151 -0.01 -19.06 -19.99
N ALA A 152 0.89 -18.11 -19.82
CA ALA A 152 0.82 -17.17 -18.69
C ALA A 152 -0.46 -16.33 -18.77
N THR A 153 -1.11 -16.12 -17.65
CA THR A 153 -2.31 -15.26 -17.60
C THR A 153 -1.96 -13.80 -17.87
N LEU A 154 -2.64 -13.19 -18.82
CA LEU A 154 -2.60 -11.74 -19.04
C LEU A 154 -3.44 -11.08 -17.93
N LYS A 155 -2.78 -10.58 -16.91
CA LYS A 155 -3.44 -10.00 -15.74
C LYS A 155 -2.95 -8.57 -15.51
N PRO A 156 -3.73 -7.55 -15.91
CA PRO A 156 -3.41 -6.17 -15.59
C PRO A 156 -3.52 -5.93 -14.07
N SER A 157 -2.76 -4.99 -13.56
CA SER A 157 -2.91 -4.57 -12.16
C SER A 157 -4.12 -3.66 -12.01
N ALA A 158 -4.92 -3.92 -10.98
CA ALA A 158 -6.01 -3.04 -10.61
C ALA A 158 -5.48 -1.70 -10.05
N ARG A 159 -6.24 -0.64 -10.29
CA ARG A 159 -6.03 0.62 -9.59
C ARG A 159 -6.54 0.47 -8.14
N ALA A 160 -5.73 0.86 -7.18
CA ALA A 160 -6.10 0.82 -5.77
C ALA A 160 -5.63 2.11 -5.09
N SER A 161 -6.49 2.71 -4.29
CA SER A 161 -6.13 3.83 -3.44
C SER A 161 -6.73 3.63 -2.06
N SER A 162 -6.01 4.02 -1.03
CA SER A 162 -6.50 3.97 0.34
C SER A 162 -5.95 5.14 1.14
N THR A 163 -6.79 5.65 2.02
CA THR A 163 -6.42 6.63 3.03
C THR A 163 -6.80 6.06 4.38
N PHE A 164 -5.82 5.93 5.25
CA PHE A 164 -6.02 5.54 6.64
C PHE A 164 -5.71 6.71 7.55
N PHE A 165 -6.48 6.87 8.61
CA PHE A 165 -6.13 7.79 9.68
C PHE A 165 -6.31 7.11 11.04
N ALA A 166 -5.55 7.57 12.01
CA ALA A 166 -5.66 7.17 13.40
C ALA A 166 -5.40 8.36 14.31
N LEU A 167 -6.28 8.55 15.28
CA LEU A 167 -6.12 9.50 16.37
C LEU A 167 -6.12 8.69 17.68
N LYS A 168 -5.14 8.95 18.55
CA LYS A 168 -5.07 8.33 19.85
C LYS A 168 -4.76 9.37 20.91
N LEU A 169 -5.47 9.26 22.03
CA LEU A 169 -5.23 10.02 23.24
C LEU A 169 -4.96 9.02 24.34
N ALA A 170 -3.87 9.19 25.04
CA ALA A 170 -3.56 8.37 26.23
C ALA A 170 -3.18 9.29 27.38
N ASP A 171 -3.66 8.95 28.55
CA ASP A 171 -3.31 9.63 29.78
C ASP A 171 -2.94 8.61 30.85
N ASN A 172 -1.79 8.81 31.52
CA ASN A 172 -1.27 7.93 32.53
C ASN A 172 -0.92 8.73 33.78
N LEU A 173 -1.48 8.32 34.90
CA LEU A 173 -1.21 8.89 36.21
C LEU A 173 -0.43 7.89 37.03
N THR A 174 0.70 8.34 37.61
CA THR A 174 1.49 7.55 38.56
C THR A 174 1.48 8.24 39.91
N LYS A 175 1.00 7.53 40.95
CA LYS A 175 0.97 8.00 42.35
C LYS A 175 1.88 7.15 43.21
N ILE A 176 2.75 7.80 43.97
CA ILE A 176 3.56 7.16 45.04
C ILE A 176 2.92 7.41 46.36
N THR A 177 2.68 6.36 47.16
CA THR A 177 2.09 6.44 48.49
C THR A 177 2.82 5.45 49.39
N GLY A 178 3.66 5.96 50.30
CA GLY A 178 4.53 5.12 51.11
C GLY A 178 5.42 4.21 50.26
N ARG A 179 5.24 2.88 50.40
CA ARG A 179 5.97 1.86 49.62
C ARG A 179 5.28 1.45 48.31
N HIS A 180 4.12 2.02 48.03
CA HIS A 180 3.31 1.62 46.86
C HIS A 180 3.44 2.62 45.75
N VAL A 181 3.55 2.10 44.52
CA VAL A 181 3.45 2.86 43.25
C VAL A 181 2.17 2.41 42.58
N ILE A 182 1.21 3.31 42.48
CA ILE A 182 -0.05 3.08 41.80
C ILE A 182 0.01 3.75 40.44
N LYS A 183 -0.26 2.97 39.38
CA LYS A 183 -0.38 3.47 38.02
C LYS A 183 -1.78 3.22 37.50
N MET A 184 -2.37 4.25 36.92
CA MET A 184 -3.67 4.18 36.26
C MET A 184 -3.63 4.99 35.00
N GLY A 185 -4.45 4.63 34.02
CA GLY A 185 -4.49 5.37 32.75
C GLY A 185 -5.64 4.94 31.88
N GLY A 186 -5.84 5.70 30.82
CA GLY A 186 -6.83 5.43 29.79
C GLY A 186 -6.27 5.68 28.40
N LEU A 187 -6.84 4.97 27.42
CA LEU A 187 -6.56 5.14 26.01
C LEU A 187 -7.87 5.31 25.26
N TYR A 188 -7.98 6.42 24.52
CA TYR A 188 -8.99 6.60 23.50
C TYR A 188 -8.34 6.45 22.12
N ALA A 189 -8.92 5.65 21.23
CA ALA A 189 -8.43 5.46 19.89
C ALA A 189 -9.59 5.54 18.88
N LEU A 190 -9.41 6.39 17.87
CA LEU A 190 -10.30 6.52 16.74
C LEU A 190 -9.49 6.28 15.47
N GLY A 191 -9.99 5.45 14.57
CA GLY A 191 -9.37 5.19 13.28
C GLY A 191 -10.41 5.00 12.20
N GLY A 192 -9.99 5.25 10.97
CA GLY A 192 -10.83 5.06 9.81
C GLY A 192 -10.02 4.76 8.57
N ALA A 193 -10.69 4.14 7.61
CA ALA A 193 -10.15 3.85 6.30
C ALA A 193 -11.14 4.26 5.22
N ARG A 194 -10.63 4.84 4.14
CA ARG A 194 -11.34 5.00 2.89
C ARG A 194 -10.54 4.28 1.83
N GLU A 195 -11.14 3.26 1.24
CA GLU A 195 -10.49 2.44 0.23
C GLU A 195 -11.29 2.48 -1.07
N ARG A 196 -10.57 2.55 -2.18
CA ARG A 196 -11.07 2.33 -3.53
C ARG A 196 -10.21 1.22 -4.15
N ASN A 197 -10.87 0.17 -4.58
CA ASN A 197 -10.21 -0.94 -5.25
C ASN A 197 -11.01 -1.29 -6.50
N SER A 198 -10.36 -1.20 -7.65
CA SER A 198 -10.96 -1.54 -8.94
C SER A 198 -10.58 -2.97 -9.40
N ALA A 199 -10.31 -3.87 -8.46
CA ALA A 199 -10.09 -5.27 -8.79
C ALA A 199 -11.29 -5.86 -9.53
N ALA A 200 -11.01 -6.56 -10.62
CA ALA A 200 -12.00 -7.23 -11.48
C ALA A 200 -13.00 -6.32 -12.23
N THR A 201 -12.89 -4.99 -12.14
CA THR A 201 -13.77 -4.08 -12.90
C THR A 201 -13.56 -4.18 -14.41
N ASN A 202 -12.42 -4.65 -14.88
CA ASN A 202 -12.11 -4.85 -16.28
C ASN A 202 -12.65 -6.20 -16.85
N GLY A 203 -13.24 -7.03 -16.00
CA GLY A 203 -13.70 -8.38 -16.36
C GLY A 203 -12.59 -9.44 -16.35
N SER A 204 -13.01 -10.68 -16.50
CA SER A 204 -12.11 -11.83 -16.58
C SER A 204 -12.67 -12.85 -17.57
N PHE A 205 -11.81 -13.34 -18.45
CA PHE A 205 -12.12 -14.39 -19.42
C PHE A 205 -11.19 -15.58 -19.18
N THR A 206 -11.79 -16.75 -19.04
CA THR A 206 -11.05 -17.99 -18.86
C THR A 206 -11.44 -18.96 -19.98
N PHE A 207 -10.47 -19.36 -20.77
CA PHE A 207 -10.63 -20.33 -21.84
C PHE A 207 -9.97 -21.65 -21.40
N ASN A 208 -10.66 -22.72 -21.59
CA ASN A 208 -10.17 -24.07 -21.28
C ASN A 208 -10.66 -25.07 -22.33
N SER A 209 -10.06 -26.25 -22.36
CA SER A 209 -10.40 -27.31 -23.32
C SER A 209 -11.78 -27.92 -23.13
N SER A 210 -12.51 -27.60 -22.04
CA SER A 210 -13.85 -28.14 -21.77
C SER A 210 -14.92 -27.60 -22.73
N TYR A 211 -14.67 -26.43 -23.36
CA TYR A 211 -15.61 -25.77 -24.27
C TYR A 211 -15.17 -25.82 -25.74
N THR A 212 -13.95 -26.23 -26.01
CA THR A 212 -13.44 -26.45 -27.36
C THR A 212 -13.32 -27.96 -27.56
N LYS A 213 -14.36 -28.57 -28.09
CA LYS A 213 -14.26 -29.96 -28.59
C LYS A 213 -13.49 -29.94 -29.90
N ASN A 214 -12.30 -30.49 -29.92
CA ASN A 214 -11.71 -31.11 -31.09
C ASN A 214 -12.00 -32.58 -31.03
#